data_1bf6d315fd5e76cb63e7b332e4be9116
#
_entry.id   1bf6d315fd5e76cb63e7b332e4be9116
#
_cell.length_a   1.000
_cell.length_b   1.000
_cell.length_c   1.000
_cell.angle_alpha   90.00
_cell.angle_beta   90.00
_cell.angle_gamma   90.00
#
_symmetry.space_group_name_H-M   'P 1'
#
loop_
_entity.id
_entity.type
_entity.pdbx_description
1 polymer ?
#
loop_
_entity_poly.entity_id
_entity_poly.type
_entity_poly.pdbx_seq_one_letter_code
_entity_poly.pdbx_strand_id
1 'polypeptide(L)' 'MKKYNIIMAIIEYVLVAVNGVWSVFSLMNGKIELGVAQIFTSLIALAVAIYFTLEAKDG' A
#
# COMPACT_ATOMS: atom_id res chain seq x y z
N MET A 1 7.35 -15.79 11.12
CA MET A 1 6.60 -16.88 10.47
C MET A 1 6.29 -16.53 9.03
N LYS A 2 6.69 -17.39 8.12
CA LYS A 2 6.50 -17.16 6.69
C LYS A 2 5.04 -16.96 6.28
N LYS A 3 4.16 -17.81 6.81
CA LYS A 3 2.73 -17.75 6.47
C LYS A 3 2.12 -16.41 6.86
N TYR A 4 2.46 -15.94 8.05
CA TYR A 4 1.97 -14.66 8.54
C TYR A 4 2.47 -13.52 7.66
N ASN A 5 3.74 -13.54 7.30
CA ASN A 5 4.32 -12.49 6.46
C ASN A 5 3.71 -12.46 5.06
N ILE A 6 3.41 -13.62 4.50
CA ILE A 6 2.76 -13.70 3.19
C ILE A 6 1.35 -13.10 3.26
N ILE A 7 0.60 -13.45 4.30
CA ILE A 7 -0.76 -12.93 4.49
C ILE A 7 -0.72 -11.42 4.66
N MET A 8 0.22 -10.91 5.47
CA MET A 8 0.37 -9.48 5.70
C MET A 8 0.76 -8.76 4.41
N ALA A 9 1.63 -9.35 3.61
CA ALA A 9 2.03 -8.78 2.33
C ALA A 9 0.82 -8.65 1.40
N ILE A 10 0.00 -9.67 1.31
CA ILE A 10 -1.21 -9.66 0.47
C ILE A 10 -2.15 -8.56 0.92
N ILE A 11 -2.39 -8.45 2.22
CA ILE A 11 -3.25 -7.41 2.79
C ILE A 11 -2.71 -6.03 2.43
N GLU A 12 -1.40 -5.82 2.59
CA GLU A 12 -0.78 -4.54 2.28
C GLU A 12 -0.88 -4.19 0.80
N TYR A 13 -0.69 -5.16 -0.09
CA TYR A 13 -0.83 -4.91 -1.52
C TYR A 13 -2.27 -4.55 -1.89
N VAL A 14 -3.25 -5.19 -1.28
CA VAL A 14 -4.67 -4.83 -1.49
C VAL A 14 -4.92 -3.40 -1.01
N LEU A 15 -4.40 -3.03 0.15
CA LEU A 15 -4.55 -1.68 0.68
C LEU A 15 -3.88 -0.64 -0.23
N VAL A 16 -2.70 -0.95 -0.77
CA VAL A 16 -2.02 -0.06 -1.71
C VAL A 16 -2.87 0.14 -2.96
N ALA A 17 -3.44 -0.92 -3.50
CA ALA A 17 -4.29 -0.83 -4.68
C ALA A 17 -5.51 0.04 -4.43
N VAL A 18 -6.20 -0.19 -3.31
CA VAL A 18 -7.38 0.58 -2.94
C VAL A 18 -7.02 2.06 -2.74
N ASN A 19 -5.96 2.32 -2.00
CA ASN A 19 -5.51 3.70 -1.76
C ASN A 19 -5.07 4.38 -3.04
N GLY A 20 -4.42 3.66 -3.94
CA GLY A 20 -3.99 4.21 -5.22
C GLY A 20 -5.17 4.65 -6.07
N VAL A 21 -6.19 3.80 -6.19
CA VAL A 21 -7.41 4.13 -6.93
C VAL A 21 -8.10 5.33 -6.28
N TRP A 22 -8.20 5.33 -4.97
CA TRP A 22 -8.83 6.43 -4.24
C TRP A 22 -8.07 7.73 -4.44
N SER A 23 -6.73 7.70 -4.44
CA SER A 23 -5.89 8.87 -4.69
C SER A 23 -6.18 9.47 -6.05
N VAL A 24 -6.19 8.63 -7.09
CA VAL A 24 -6.46 9.09 -8.46
C VAL A 24 -7.85 9.73 -8.52
N PHE A 25 -8.84 9.09 -7.91
CA PHE A 25 -10.20 9.61 -7.89
C PHE A 25 -10.27 10.97 -7.19
N SER A 26 -9.58 11.11 -6.07
CA SER A 26 -9.54 12.37 -5.32
C SER A 26 -8.90 13.49 -6.14
N LEU A 27 -7.80 13.20 -6.82
CA LEU A 27 -7.14 14.19 -7.67
C LEU A 27 -8.04 14.62 -8.82
N MET A 28 -8.76 13.68 -9.42
CA MET A 28 -9.69 13.98 -10.52
C MET A 28 -10.85 14.86 -10.06
N ASN A 29 -11.21 14.79 -8.79
CA ASN A 29 -12.28 15.60 -8.21
C ASN A 29 -11.77 16.94 -7.66
N GLY A 30 -10.52 17.27 -7.87
CA GLY A 30 -9.94 18.53 -7.43
C GLY A 30 -9.50 18.56 -5.99
N LYS A 31 -9.50 17.43 -5.31
CA LYS A 31 -9.07 17.32 -3.91
C LYS A 31 -7.58 17.02 -3.85
N ILE A 32 -6.77 18.00 -4.23
CA ILE A 32 -5.33 17.80 -4.39
C ILE A 32 -4.66 17.43 -3.07
N GLU A 33 -4.99 18.13 -1.99
CA GLU A 33 -4.38 17.85 -0.68
C GLU A 33 -4.66 16.42 -0.22
N LEU A 34 -5.90 15.99 -0.36
CA LEU A 34 -6.30 14.64 0.01
C LEU A 34 -5.62 13.60 -0.86
N GLY A 35 -5.57 13.86 -2.19
CA GLY A 35 -4.92 12.95 -3.11
C GLY A 35 -3.43 12.79 -2.83
N VAL A 36 -2.74 13.89 -2.55
CA VAL A 36 -1.31 13.86 -2.22
C VAL A 36 -1.09 13.09 -0.91
N ALA A 37 -1.90 13.35 0.11
CA ALA A 37 -1.79 12.63 1.37
C ALA A 37 -1.96 11.13 1.18
N GLN A 38 -2.91 10.73 0.33
CA GLN A 38 -3.15 9.32 0.04
C GLN A 38 -2.01 8.69 -0.76
N ILE A 39 -1.38 9.44 -1.65
CA ILE A 39 -0.21 8.96 -2.37
C ILE A 39 0.92 8.65 -1.39
N PHE A 40 1.19 9.53 -0.44
CA PHE A 40 2.21 9.29 0.58
C PHE A 40 1.86 8.05 1.42
N THR A 41 0.62 7.92 1.83
CA THR A 41 0.16 6.75 2.57
C THR A 41 0.37 5.47 1.76
N SER A 42 0.06 5.51 0.47
CA SER A 42 0.26 4.37 -0.42
C SER A 42 1.72 3.98 -0.55
N LEU A 43 2.61 4.97 -0.63
CA LEU A 43 4.06 4.71 -0.71
C LEU A 43 4.57 4.05 0.56
N ILE A 44 4.12 4.51 1.72
CA ILE A 44 4.48 3.90 3.00
C ILE A 44 3.97 2.47 3.07
N ALA A 45 2.72 2.24 2.69
CA ALA A 45 2.12 0.91 2.68
C ALA A 45 2.87 -0.01 1.71
N LEU A 46 3.27 0.51 0.56
CA LEU A 46 4.05 -0.26 -0.41
C LEU A 46 5.40 -0.68 0.18
N ALA A 47 6.07 0.24 0.87
CA ALA A 47 7.35 -0.06 1.52
C ALA A 47 7.17 -1.18 2.56
N VAL A 48 6.11 -1.11 3.35
CA VAL A 48 5.79 -2.15 4.33
C VAL A 48 5.51 -3.49 3.64
N ALA A 49 4.76 -3.46 2.53
CA ALA A 49 4.45 -4.67 1.76
C ALA A 49 5.74 -5.33 1.23
N ILE A 50 6.65 -4.51 0.72
CA ILE A 50 7.94 -5.01 0.22
C ILE A 50 8.72 -5.64 1.37
N TYR A 51 8.73 -5.00 2.53
CA TYR A 51 9.41 -5.53 3.72
C TYR A 51 8.87 -6.92 4.07
N PHE A 52 7.56 -7.07 4.17
CA PHE A 52 6.96 -8.37 4.48
C PHE A 52 7.25 -9.42 3.42
N THR A 53 7.27 -9.00 2.15
CA THR A 53 7.60 -9.91 1.05
C THR A 53 9.02 -10.44 1.17
N LEU A 54 9.97 -9.56 1.46
CA LEU A 54 11.36 -9.95 1.63
C LEU A 54 11.55 -10.86 2.84
N GLU A 55 10.88 -10.56 3.95
CA GLU A 55 10.92 -11.40 5.14
C GLU A 55 10.37 -12.80 4.85
N ALA A 56 9.29 -12.90 4.12
CA ALA A 56 8.71 -14.18 3.75
C ALA A 56 9.64 -14.99 2.85
N LYS A 57 10.38 -14.28 1.98
CA LYS A 57 11.29 -14.92 1.05
C LYS A 57 12.55 -15.46 1.76
N ASP A 58 13.06 -14.73 2.72
CA ASP A 58 14.26 -15.10 3.46
C ASP A 58 14.01 -16.22 4.47
N GLY A 59 12.83 -16.25 4.98
CA GLY A 59 12.46 -17.27 5.96
C GLY A 59 12.27 -18.61 5.32
#